data_19d26650dbd2bfb311da291b4bc6229b
#
_entry.id   19d26650dbd2bfb311da291b4bc6229b
#
_cell.length_a   1.000
_cell.length_b   1.000
_cell.length_c   1.000
_cell.angle_alpha   90.00
_cell.angle_beta   90.00
_cell.angle_gamma   90.00
#
_symmetry.space_group_name_H-M   'P 1'
#
loop_
_entity.id
_entity.type
_entity.pdbx_description
1 polymer ?
#
loop_
_entity_poly.entity_id
_entity_poly.type
_entity_poly.pdbx_seq_one_letter_code
_entity_poly.pdbx_strand_id
1 'polypeptide(L)'
;MRRISAKYLYTNESSQPVENGFVEVDENGNVLRTGVFTDKDAEPEYYDGAVVPGLVNTHCHMELSYLHKKFRKGTGMAGFIDQINEMRDTSSMEKKKADIEFWMKTLWDRGVSAMGDISNCSDSFECKSKSPMYTRTFLEVFGTEPQDCDNVMSGVLELKKVADSFGLDAAPGPHACYTMSPELLTAVSKEGLKSGYLSFHSEETQEEEDMMISGSGAMYENRKKAGMSMPPVTGKSSLLYFIDRLEKAHSAPFDEHILLVHECCMNEEGIEAVKKVMRHPFIALCPCSNIFIHNALPPVELMRSSGIKLTVGTDSLSSNDDLDMVKEMFCLQENFPDIPFGELVVWASKNGAEFLGKENELGQIKEGMRPGLVYIDHLSENGRLTVASASRRII
;
A
#
# COMPACT_ATOMS: atom_id res chain seq x y z
N MET A 1 15.35 28.74 6.66
CA MET A 1 14.19 28.50 7.57
C MET A 1 12.93 29.03 6.89
N ARG A 2 11.87 28.21 6.79
CA ARG A 2 10.53 28.59 6.31
C ARG A 2 9.52 28.40 7.44
N ARG A 3 8.58 29.32 7.56
CA ARG A 3 7.43 29.21 8.45
C ARG A 3 6.19 29.06 7.58
N ILE A 4 5.50 27.93 7.72
CA ILE A 4 4.37 27.54 6.90
C ILE A 4 3.15 27.43 7.80
N SER A 5 2.03 28.02 7.37
CA SER A 5 0.71 27.92 8.02
C SER A 5 -0.34 27.53 7.02
N ALA A 6 -1.42 26.95 7.48
CA ALA A 6 -2.53 26.55 6.63
C ALA A 6 -3.87 26.72 7.36
N LYS A 7 -4.95 26.79 6.58
CA LYS A 7 -6.30 26.77 7.14
C LYS A 7 -6.50 25.54 8.06
N TYR A 8 -5.95 24.39 7.64
CA TYR A 8 -5.95 23.15 8.40
C TYR A 8 -4.54 22.56 8.45
N LEU A 9 -3.87 22.63 9.60
CA LEU A 9 -2.57 21.99 9.80
C LEU A 9 -2.75 20.65 10.54
N TYR A 10 -2.53 19.53 9.85
CA TYR A 10 -2.58 18.19 10.46
C TYR A 10 -1.17 17.75 10.83
N THR A 11 -0.86 17.73 12.11
CA THR A 11 0.45 17.27 12.60
C THR A 11 0.53 15.76 12.79
N ASN A 12 -0.64 15.08 12.86
CA ASN A 12 -0.79 13.68 13.26
C ASN A 12 -0.35 13.35 14.69
N GLU A 13 -0.18 14.35 15.55
CA GLU A 13 -0.19 14.13 17.00
C GLU A 13 -1.60 13.75 17.47
N SER A 14 -2.62 14.27 16.77
CA SER A 14 -4.01 13.84 16.82
C SER A 14 -4.59 13.83 15.42
N SER A 15 -5.79 13.26 15.23
CA SER A 15 -6.54 13.31 13.97
C SER A 15 -7.25 14.66 13.73
N GLN A 16 -7.16 15.60 14.68
CA GLN A 16 -7.74 16.94 14.54
C GLN A 16 -6.71 17.91 13.99
N PRO A 17 -7.10 18.86 13.13
CA PRO A 17 -6.21 19.91 12.68
C PRO A 17 -5.87 20.89 13.82
N VAL A 18 -4.67 21.46 13.76
CA VAL A 18 -4.30 22.61 14.59
C VAL A 18 -4.82 23.86 13.87
N GLU A 19 -5.86 24.50 14.44
CA GLU A 19 -6.40 25.76 13.91
C GLU A 19 -5.36 26.87 14.07
N ASN A 20 -5.19 27.69 13.02
CA ASN A 20 -4.14 28.71 12.95
C ASN A 20 -2.75 28.16 13.30
N GLY A 21 -2.55 26.87 12.98
CA GLY A 21 -1.28 26.20 13.24
C GLY A 21 -0.19 26.67 12.29
N PHE A 22 1.05 26.60 12.76
CA PHE A 22 2.22 26.76 11.89
C PHE A 22 3.24 25.67 12.15
N VAL A 23 4.08 25.44 11.16
CA VAL A 23 5.29 24.63 11.26
C VAL A 23 6.49 25.45 10.76
N GLU A 24 7.59 25.40 11.50
CA GLU A 24 8.88 25.90 11.05
C GLU A 24 9.78 24.77 10.63
N VAL A 25 10.40 24.92 9.46
CA VAL A 25 11.38 23.97 8.93
C VAL A 25 12.68 24.64 8.55
N ASP A 26 13.77 23.92 8.69
CA ASP A 26 15.08 24.35 8.20
C ASP A 26 15.22 24.20 6.67
N GLU A 27 16.38 24.49 6.13
CA GLU A 27 16.69 24.36 4.70
C GLU A 27 16.72 22.90 4.19
N ASN A 28 16.86 21.95 5.11
CA ASN A 28 16.85 20.51 4.82
C ASN A 28 15.46 19.86 4.99
N GLY A 29 14.45 20.64 5.44
CA GLY A 29 13.09 20.15 5.68
C GLY A 29 12.90 19.52 7.07
N ASN A 30 13.86 19.67 8.00
CA ASN A 30 13.66 19.22 9.38
C ASN A 30 12.68 20.16 10.09
N VAL A 31 11.72 19.59 10.80
CA VAL A 31 10.78 20.33 11.64
C VAL A 31 11.53 20.88 12.85
N LEU A 32 11.56 22.20 13.00
CA LEU A 32 12.19 22.90 14.12
C LEU A 32 11.21 23.10 15.27
N ARG A 33 9.97 23.43 14.95
CA ARG A 33 8.86 23.52 15.91
C ARG A 33 7.50 23.59 15.21
N THR A 34 6.46 23.31 15.96
CA THR A 34 5.07 23.58 15.63
C THR A 34 4.45 24.50 16.67
N GLY A 35 3.37 25.17 16.34
CA GLY A 35 2.67 26.05 17.27
C GLY A 35 1.39 26.63 16.70
N VAL A 36 0.75 27.49 17.47
CA VAL A 36 -0.41 28.28 17.04
C VAL A 36 0.09 29.69 16.71
N PHE A 37 -0.32 30.20 15.57
CA PHE A 37 0.05 31.54 15.09
C PHE A 37 -0.59 32.64 15.98
N THR A 38 0.21 33.65 16.32
CA THR A 38 -0.24 34.80 17.08
C THR A 38 0.17 36.09 16.36
N ASP A 39 -0.46 37.23 16.68
CA ASP A 39 -0.17 38.54 16.11
C ASP A 39 1.30 39.01 16.30
N LYS A 40 2.05 38.34 17.17
CA LYS A 40 3.46 38.63 17.45
C LYS A 40 4.43 37.86 16.56
N ASP A 41 3.92 36.87 15.81
CA ASP A 41 4.72 36.05 14.94
C ASP A 41 4.93 36.77 13.60
N ALA A 42 6.07 36.53 12.93
CA ALA A 42 6.28 36.98 11.56
C ALA A 42 5.29 36.28 10.64
N GLU A 43 4.80 37.00 9.62
CA GLU A 43 3.83 36.44 8.68
C GLU A 43 4.35 35.11 8.07
N PRO A 44 3.56 34.02 8.17
CA PRO A 44 3.92 32.73 7.58
C PRO A 44 3.60 32.71 6.08
N GLU A 45 4.19 31.77 5.38
CA GLU A 45 3.74 31.33 4.07
C GLU A 45 2.41 30.59 4.27
N TYR A 46 1.29 31.19 3.90
CA TYR A 46 -0.06 30.69 4.17
C TYR A 46 -0.62 29.89 3.00
N TYR A 47 -1.26 28.76 3.30
CA TYR A 47 -1.95 27.87 2.37
C TYR A 47 -3.44 27.78 2.70
N ASP A 48 -4.31 28.15 1.76
CA ASP A 48 -5.77 28.04 1.90
C ASP A 48 -6.22 26.60 1.56
N GLY A 49 -6.02 25.69 2.49
CA GLY A 49 -6.32 24.26 2.40
C GLY A 49 -5.73 23.50 3.57
N ALA A 50 -5.34 22.26 3.36
CA ALA A 50 -4.66 21.47 4.38
C ALA A 50 -3.17 21.37 4.12
N VAL A 51 -2.35 21.48 5.18
CA VAL A 51 -0.98 21.03 5.19
C VAL A 51 -0.89 19.77 6.06
N VAL A 52 -0.35 18.70 5.48
CA VAL A 52 -0.23 17.38 6.11
C VAL A 52 1.21 16.88 6.03
N PRO A 53 1.62 15.88 6.84
CA PRO A 53 2.92 15.21 6.64
C PRO A 53 2.98 14.55 5.26
N GLY A 54 4.18 14.27 4.79
CA GLY A 54 4.39 13.46 3.60
C GLY A 54 3.60 12.17 3.64
N LEU A 55 2.94 11.87 2.53
CA LEU A 55 2.08 10.69 2.37
C LEU A 55 2.93 9.43 2.27
N VAL A 56 2.36 8.31 2.67
CA VAL A 56 2.99 6.99 2.59
C VAL A 56 2.06 6.05 1.84
N ASN A 57 2.48 5.63 0.66
CA ASN A 57 1.77 4.66 -0.17
C ASN A 57 2.23 3.25 0.22
N THR A 58 1.44 2.52 1.00
CA THR A 58 1.87 1.25 1.58
C THR A 58 1.80 0.07 0.63
N HIS A 59 1.13 0.23 -0.52
CA HIS A 59 1.00 -0.82 -1.53
C HIS A 59 0.92 -0.24 -2.93
N CYS A 60 1.92 -0.56 -3.76
CA CYS A 60 2.01 -0.11 -5.14
C CYS A 60 2.79 -1.14 -5.98
N HIS A 61 2.56 -1.20 -7.30
CA HIS A 61 3.32 -2.01 -8.25
C HIS A 61 3.91 -1.11 -9.34
N MET A 62 5.03 -0.46 -9.03
CA MET A 62 5.68 0.49 -9.96
C MET A 62 6.08 -0.15 -11.29
N GLU A 63 6.47 -1.41 -11.27
CA GLU A 63 6.86 -2.14 -12.48
C GLU A 63 5.72 -2.29 -13.51
N LEU A 64 4.45 -2.17 -13.08
CA LEU A 64 3.26 -2.25 -13.93
C LEU A 64 2.81 -0.88 -14.48
N SER A 65 3.57 0.18 -14.25
CA SER A 65 3.20 1.56 -14.67
C SER A 65 2.93 1.69 -16.18
N TYR A 66 3.58 0.89 -17.01
CA TYR A 66 3.38 0.85 -18.47
C TYR A 66 2.01 0.29 -18.90
N LEU A 67 1.22 -0.25 -17.96
CA LEU A 67 -0.13 -0.78 -18.20
C LEU A 67 -1.23 0.28 -18.00
N HIS A 68 -0.87 1.51 -17.66
CA HIS A 68 -1.81 2.61 -17.45
C HIS A 68 -2.85 2.74 -18.58
N LYS A 69 -4.13 2.73 -18.23
CA LYS A 69 -5.29 2.84 -19.14
C LYS A 69 -5.40 1.76 -20.21
N LYS A 70 -4.78 0.61 -20.01
CA LYS A 70 -4.87 -0.51 -20.96
C LYS A 70 -5.95 -1.51 -20.60
N PHE A 71 -6.48 -1.48 -19.39
CA PHE A 71 -7.39 -2.49 -18.86
C PHE A 71 -8.84 -2.01 -18.82
N ARG A 72 -9.75 -2.96 -18.97
CA ARG A 72 -11.19 -2.74 -18.83
C ARG A 72 -11.56 -2.93 -17.35
N LYS A 73 -12.41 -2.04 -16.84
CA LYS A 73 -12.96 -2.08 -15.50
C LYS A 73 -14.09 -3.10 -15.37
N GLY A 74 -14.32 -3.56 -14.12
CA GLY A 74 -15.47 -4.37 -13.78
C GLY A 74 -15.46 -5.78 -14.39
N THR A 75 -14.28 -6.34 -14.63
CA THR A 75 -14.14 -7.69 -15.22
C THR A 75 -14.10 -8.81 -14.19
N GLY A 76 -14.12 -8.49 -12.90
CA GLY A 76 -13.82 -9.41 -11.83
C GLY A 76 -12.36 -9.81 -11.81
N MET A 77 -11.94 -10.59 -10.82
CA MET A 77 -10.54 -11.01 -10.68
C MET A 77 -10.12 -11.95 -11.81
N ALA A 78 -10.96 -12.89 -12.19
CA ALA A 78 -10.66 -13.80 -13.29
C ALA A 78 -10.38 -13.05 -14.60
N GLY A 79 -11.23 -12.08 -14.95
CA GLY A 79 -11.04 -11.27 -16.16
C GLY A 79 -9.89 -10.28 -16.05
N PHE A 80 -9.54 -9.81 -14.86
CA PHE A 80 -8.36 -8.99 -14.62
C PHE A 80 -7.06 -9.78 -14.83
N ILE A 81 -6.99 -11.00 -14.31
CA ILE A 81 -5.85 -11.91 -14.52
C ILE A 81 -5.65 -12.22 -16.01
N ASP A 82 -6.74 -12.46 -16.75
CA ASP A 82 -6.66 -12.69 -18.20
C ASP A 82 -6.03 -11.49 -18.92
N GLN A 83 -6.43 -10.26 -18.57
CA GLN A 83 -5.85 -9.03 -19.13
C GLN A 83 -4.38 -8.84 -18.74
N ILE A 84 -3.97 -9.17 -17.52
CA ILE A 84 -2.55 -9.17 -17.11
C ILE A 84 -1.75 -10.10 -18.00
N ASN A 85 -2.23 -11.34 -18.20
CA ASN A 85 -1.54 -12.35 -19.00
C ASN A 85 -1.41 -11.93 -20.47
N GLU A 86 -2.42 -11.27 -21.04
CA GLU A 86 -2.40 -10.77 -22.42
C GLU A 86 -1.45 -9.56 -22.61
N MET A 87 -1.30 -8.70 -21.60
CA MET A 87 -0.66 -7.40 -21.74
C MET A 87 0.74 -7.29 -21.13
N ARG A 88 1.15 -8.21 -20.25
CA ARG A 88 2.39 -8.15 -19.47
C ARG A 88 3.64 -7.92 -20.32
N ASP A 89 3.74 -8.56 -21.48
CA ASP A 89 4.95 -8.54 -22.31
C ASP A 89 4.81 -7.68 -23.59
N THR A 90 3.84 -6.76 -23.61
CA THR A 90 3.53 -5.99 -24.82
C THR A 90 4.31 -4.68 -24.94
N SER A 91 5.18 -4.33 -23.99
CA SER A 91 5.91 -3.05 -24.00
C SER A 91 7.42 -3.23 -24.02
N SER A 92 8.15 -2.34 -24.71
CA SER A 92 9.61 -2.35 -24.69
C SER A 92 10.16 -1.94 -23.32
N MET A 93 11.42 -2.33 -23.03
CA MET A 93 12.10 -1.96 -21.79
C MET A 93 12.27 -0.45 -21.64
N GLU A 94 12.54 0.26 -22.76
CA GLU A 94 12.66 1.72 -22.75
C GLU A 94 11.35 2.38 -22.28
N LYS A 95 10.20 1.89 -22.78
CA LYS A 95 8.89 2.39 -22.36
C LYS A 95 8.61 2.07 -20.90
N LYS A 96 8.86 0.84 -20.45
CA LYS A 96 8.68 0.44 -19.04
C LYS A 96 9.48 1.37 -18.12
N LYS A 97 10.75 1.59 -18.41
CA LYS A 97 11.63 2.49 -17.61
C LYS A 97 11.13 3.94 -17.62
N ALA A 98 10.77 4.46 -18.78
CA ALA A 98 10.26 5.84 -18.89
C ALA A 98 8.95 6.03 -18.10
N ASP A 99 8.03 5.06 -18.14
CA ASP A 99 6.79 5.11 -17.37
C ASP A 99 7.06 5.01 -15.85
N ILE A 100 7.98 4.14 -15.42
CA ILE A 100 8.41 4.05 -14.00
C ILE A 100 8.99 5.38 -13.52
N GLU A 101 9.91 5.98 -14.27
CA GLU A 101 10.53 7.27 -13.91
C GLU A 101 9.48 8.38 -13.81
N PHE A 102 8.55 8.44 -14.77
CA PHE A 102 7.46 9.41 -14.77
C PHE A 102 6.57 9.27 -13.52
N TRP A 103 6.15 8.05 -13.20
CA TRP A 103 5.24 7.82 -12.08
C TRP A 103 5.92 7.93 -10.72
N MET A 104 7.18 7.50 -10.58
CA MET A 104 7.98 7.74 -9.38
C MET A 104 8.11 9.25 -9.09
N LYS A 105 8.40 10.04 -10.13
CA LYS A 105 8.46 11.51 -10.00
C LYS A 105 7.08 12.10 -9.65
N THR A 106 6.02 11.62 -10.29
CA THR A 106 4.65 12.07 -10.05
C THR A 106 4.24 11.83 -8.60
N LEU A 107 4.51 10.64 -8.04
CA LEU A 107 4.24 10.33 -6.64
C LEU A 107 5.01 11.27 -5.71
N TRP A 108 6.31 11.50 -5.99
CA TRP A 108 7.12 12.43 -5.20
C TRP A 108 6.56 13.85 -5.22
N ASP A 109 6.26 14.38 -6.40
CA ASP A 109 5.72 15.73 -6.58
C ASP A 109 4.36 15.90 -5.89
N ARG A 110 3.53 14.84 -5.86
CA ARG A 110 2.26 14.77 -5.14
C ARG A 110 2.41 14.57 -3.63
N GLY A 111 3.65 14.44 -3.14
CA GLY A 111 3.93 14.42 -1.71
C GLY A 111 4.11 13.04 -1.08
N VAL A 112 4.24 11.96 -1.85
CA VAL A 112 4.56 10.64 -1.30
C VAL A 112 6.02 10.64 -0.84
N SER A 113 6.25 10.44 0.45
CA SER A 113 7.59 10.40 1.07
C SER A 113 8.13 8.98 1.22
N ALA A 114 7.25 7.98 1.28
CA ALA A 114 7.65 6.58 1.35
C ALA A 114 6.64 5.68 0.63
N MET A 115 7.10 4.52 0.18
CA MET A 115 6.29 3.54 -0.54
C MET A 115 6.68 2.11 -0.18
N GLY A 116 5.68 1.26 0.03
CA GLY A 116 5.79 -0.19 -0.04
C GLY A 116 5.52 -0.63 -1.48
N ASP A 117 6.54 -1.04 -2.19
CA ASP A 117 6.43 -1.39 -3.61
C ASP A 117 6.61 -2.88 -3.84
N ILE A 118 5.73 -3.43 -4.63
CA ILE A 118 5.75 -4.84 -5.04
C ILE A 118 6.52 -4.96 -6.35
N SER A 119 7.45 -5.90 -6.44
CA SER A 119 8.26 -6.11 -7.65
C SER A 119 8.53 -7.58 -7.91
N ASN A 120 8.25 -8.02 -9.14
CA ASN A 120 8.58 -9.37 -9.62
C ASN A 120 9.88 -9.38 -10.46
N CYS A 121 10.42 -8.19 -10.79
CA CYS A 121 11.61 -8.01 -11.61
C CYS A 121 12.43 -6.80 -11.14
N SER A 122 13.55 -6.54 -11.81
CA SER A 122 14.45 -5.43 -11.47
C SER A 122 14.19 -4.13 -12.22
N ASP A 123 13.12 -4.02 -12.99
CA ASP A 123 12.86 -2.89 -13.90
C ASP A 123 12.79 -1.53 -13.18
N SER A 124 12.32 -1.51 -11.91
CA SER A 124 12.19 -0.30 -11.09
C SER A 124 13.40 0.00 -10.19
N PHE A 125 14.37 -0.92 -10.06
CA PHE A 125 15.42 -0.82 -9.04
C PHE A 125 16.33 0.38 -9.22
N GLU A 126 16.77 0.65 -10.44
CA GLU A 126 17.61 1.81 -10.74
C GLU A 126 16.91 3.13 -10.42
N CYS A 127 15.63 3.24 -10.76
CA CYS A 127 14.83 4.43 -10.47
C CYS A 127 14.65 4.62 -8.96
N LYS A 128 14.32 3.56 -8.23
CA LYS A 128 14.18 3.57 -6.76
C LYS A 128 15.49 3.99 -6.08
N SER A 129 16.63 3.46 -6.51
CA SER A 129 17.93 3.79 -5.90
C SER A 129 18.33 5.26 -6.04
N LYS A 130 17.80 5.96 -7.04
CA LYS A 130 18.03 7.39 -7.29
C LYS A 130 16.94 8.29 -6.72
N SER A 131 15.84 7.73 -6.24
CA SER A 131 14.70 8.48 -5.72
C SER A 131 14.99 9.04 -4.33
N PRO A 132 14.54 10.28 -4.02
CA PRO A 132 14.55 10.77 -2.65
C PRO A 132 13.46 10.14 -1.77
N MET A 133 12.48 9.46 -2.38
CA MET A 133 11.41 8.75 -1.71
C MET A 133 11.94 7.42 -1.13
N TYR A 134 11.73 7.17 0.17
CA TYR A 134 12.04 5.87 0.73
C TYR A 134 11.16 4.79 0.09
N THR A 135 11.76 3.68 -0.33
CA THR A 135 11.02 2.53 -0.86
C THR A 135 11.44 1.26 -0.15
N ARG A 136 10.46 0.55 0.42
CA ARG A 136 10.60 -0.83 0.80
C ARG A 136 10.07 -1.70 -0.34
N THR A 137 10.91 -2.59 -0.87
CA THR A 137 10.54 -3.45 -1.99
C THR A 137 10.22 -4.85 -1.51
N PHE A 138 8.97 -5.28 -1.70
CA PHE A 138 8.56 -6.66 -1.51
C PHE A 138 8.78 -7.39 -2.85
N LEU A 139 9.78 -8.28 -2.87
CA LEU A 139 10.08 -9.10 -4.04
C LEU A 139 9.04 -10.20 -4.13
N GLU A 140 8.01 -9.93 -4.88
CA GLU A 140 6.81 -10.76 -4.92
C GLU A 140 7.06 -12.09 -5.61
N VAL A 141 6.53 -13.14 -5.02
CA VAL A 141 6.69 -14.52 -5.48
C VAL A 141 5.32 -15.14 -5.72
N PHE A 142 5.20 -15.81 -6.84
CA PHE A 142 4.09 -16.69 -7.19
C PHE A 142 4.57 -17.93 -7.91
N GLY A 143 3.79 -18.99 -7.86
CA GLY A 143 4.09 -20.29 -8.48
C GLY A 143 3.17 -21.37 -7.94
N THR A 144 2.43 -22.01 -8.84
CA THR A 144 1.37 -22.97 -8.45
C THR A 144 1.88 -24.41 -8.32
N GLU A 145 3.04 -24.69 -8.94
CA GLU A 145 3.56 -26.05 -9.05
C GLU A 145 4.48 -26.37 -7.86
N PRO A 146 4.11 -27.32 -6.97
CA PRO A 146 4.89 -27.64 -5.77
C PRO A 146 6.33 -28.06 -6.07
N GLN A 147 6.55 -28.79 -7.17
CA GLN A 147 7.87 -29.26 -7.58
C GLN A 147 8.83 -28.14 -8.01
N ASP A 148 8.31 -26.94 -8.31
CA ASP A 148 9.12 -25.79 -8.74
C ASP A 148 9.51 -24.88 -7.58
N CYS A 149 9.09 -25.18 -6.35
CA CYS A 149 9.33 -24.37 -5.16
C CYS A 149 10.79 -23.93 -5.00
N ASP A 150 11.74 -24.88 -5.06
CA ASP A 150 13.18 -24.59 -4.89
C ASP A 150 13.74 -23.69 -6.00
N ASN A 151 13.29 -23.87 -7.24
CA ASN A 151 13.69 -23.04 -8.37
C ASN A 151 13.16 -21.62 -8.24
N VAL A 152 11.90 -21.46 -7.85
CA VAL A 152 11.27 -20.14 -7.64
C VAL A 152 11.94 -19.42 -6.47
N MET A 153 12.19 -20.12 -5.36
CA MET A 153 12.93 -19.56 -4.22
C MET A 153 14.34 -19.13 -4.59
N SER A 154 15.05 -19.94 -5.37
CA SER A 154 16.38 -19.57 -5.88
C SER A 154 16.31 -18.30 -6.73
N GLY A 155 15.33 -18.19 -7.61
CA GLY A 155 15.12 -17.01 -8.47
C GLY A 155 14.90 -15.73 -7.67
N VAL A 156 14.03 -15.75 -6.65
CA VAL A 156 13.78 -14.55 -5.84
C VAL A 156 14.99 -14.16 -4.99
N LEU A 157 15.78 -15.14 -4.52
CA LEU A 157 17.02 -14.85 -3.77
C LEU A 157 18.10 -14.24 -4.67
N GLU A 158 18.18 -14.63 -5.94
CA GLU A 158 19.04 -13.94 -6.91
C GLU A 158 18.53 -12.52 -7.21
N LEU A 159 17.22 -12.33 -7.38
CA LEU A 159 16.62 -10.99 -7.53
C LEU A 159 16.92 -10.11 -6.31
N LYS A 160 16.88 -10.67 -5.10
CA LYS A 160 17.27 -9.97 -3.88
C LYS A 160 18.73 -9.50 -3.93
N LYS A 161 19.68 -10.33 -4.40
CA LYS A 161 21.06 -9.90 -4.55
C LYS A 161 21.19 -8.73 -5.53
N VAL A 162 20.39 -8.72 -6.60
CA VAL A 162 20.35 -7.58 -7.53
C VAL A 162 19.84 -6.34 -6.80
N ALA A 163 18.73 -6.43 -6.05
CA ALA A 163 18.21 -5.31 -5.26
C ALA A 163 19.25 -4.79 -4.24
N ASP A 164 19.95 -5.69 -3.56
CA ASP A 164 21.03 -5.33 -2.62
C ASP A 164 22.18 -4.57 -3.32
N SER A 165 22.48 -4.90 -4.58
CA SER A 165 23.51 -4.19 -5.36
C SER A 165 23.13 -2.74 -5.70
N PHE A 166 21.82 -2.42 -5.70
CA PHE A 166 21.30 -1.06 -5.82
C PHE A 166 21.12 -0.36 -4.47
N GLY A 167 21.44 -1.03 -3.35
CA GLY A 167 21.24 -0.50 -2.01
C GLY A 167 19.78 -0.39 -1.58
N LEU A 168 18.88 -1.18 -2.17
CA LEU A 168 17.47 -1.15 -1.86
C LEU A 168 17.16 -1.95 -0.59
N ASP A 169 16.21 -1.45 0.20
CA ASP A 169 15.57 -2.23 1.26
C ASP A 169 14.56 -3.20 0.62
N ALA A 170 14.95 -4.46 0.45
CA ALA A 170 14.18 -5.46 -0.28
C ALA A 170 14.19 -6.83 0.39
N ALA A 171 13.04 -7.52 0.35
CA ALA A 171 12.91 -8.89 0.85
C ALA A 171 11.85 -9.65 0.05
N PRO A 172 11.96 -11.00 -0.04
CA PRO A 172 10.91 -11.82 -0.63
C PRO A 172 9.56 -11.62 0.06
N GLY A 173 8.47 -11.63 -0.70
CA GLY A 173 7.10 -11.55 -0.20
C GLY A 173 6.17 -12.48 -0.99
N PRO A 174 5.21 -13.14 -0.34
CA PRO A 174 4.20 -13.95 -1.03
C PRO A 174 3.18 -13.05 -1.72
N HIS A 175 2.69 -13.48 -2.90
CA HIS A 175 1.62 -12.76 -3.60
C HIS A 175 0.26 -13.00 -2.93
N ALA A 176 -0.38 -14.14 -3.19
CA ALA A 176 -1.71 -14.52 -2.72
C ALA A 176 -1.88 -16.03 -2.63
N CYS A 177 -2.84 -16.52 -1.86
CA CYS A 177 -3.10 -17.95 -1.69
C CYS A 177 -3.38 -18.67 -3.01
N TYR A 178 -4.15 -18.05 -3.88
CA TYR A 178 -4.57 -18.66 -5.14
C TYR A 178 -3.47 -18.73 -6.20
N THR A 179 -2.36 -18.03 -6.04
CA THR A 179 -1.24 -18.04 -7.01
C THR A 179 -0.06 -18.89 -6.57
N MET A 180 -0.11 -19.50 -5.40
CA MET A 180 1.04 -20.19 -4.82
C MET A 180 0.71 -21.63 -4.41
N SER A 181 1.69 -22.52 -4.55
CA SER A 181 1.61 -23.82 -3.88
C SER A 181 1.77 -23.67 -2.36
N PRO A 182 1.24 -24.61 -1.56
CA PRO A 182 1.40 -24.57 -0.10
C PRO A 182 2.84 -24.52 0.36
N GLU A 183 3.74 -25.24 -0.34
CA GLU A 183 5.16 -25.30 -0.06
C GLU A 183 5.84 -23.96 -0.31
N LEU A 184 5.55 -23.36 -1.46
CA LEU A 184 6.12 -22.06 -1.86
C LEU A 184 5.63 -20.95 -0.92
N LEU A 185 4.33 -20.89 -0.61
CA LEU A 185 3.77 -19.89 0.30
C LEU A 185 4.46 -19.97 1.68
N THR A 186 4.68 -21.18 2.22
CA THR A 186 5.40 -21.37 3.49
C THR A 186 6.86 -20.94 3.38
N ALA A 187 7.57 -21.31 2.32
CA ALA A 187 8.99 -21.02 2.14
C ALA A 187 9.24 -19.52 1.98
N VAL A 188 8.45 -18.84 1.14
CA VAL A 188 8.56 -17.38 0.91
C VAL A 188 8.21 -16.61 2.17
N SER A 189 7.14 -16.99 2.87
CA SER A 189 6.74 -16.34 4.14
C SER A 189 7.85 -16.45 5.18
N LYS A 190 8.47 -17.64 5.30
CA LYS A 190 9.60 -17.84 6.21
C LYS A 190 10.79 -16.95 5.87
N GLU A 191 11.09 -16.78 4.58
CA GLU A 191 12.20 -15.92 4.15
C GLU A 191 11.89 -14.44 4.34
N GLY A 192 10.67 -14.02 3.97
CA GLY A 192 10.21 -12.64 4.10
C GLY A 192 10.18 -12.16 5.55
N LEU A 193 9.66 -12.97 6.47
CA LEU A 193 9.58 -12.65 7.91
C LEU A 193 10.97 -12.31 8.53
N LYS A 194 12.07 -12.87 8.00
CA LYS A 194 13.43 -12.52 8.47
C LYS A 194 13.75 -11.03 8.31
N SER A 195 13.07 -10.33 7.42
CA SER A 195 13.25 -8.90 7.21
C SER A 195 12.52 -8.03 8.25
N GLY A 196 11.67 -8.63 9.08
CA GLY A 196 10.78 -7.93 10.01
C GLY A 196 9.48 -7.42 9.38
N TYR A 197 9.25 -7.69 8.07
CA TYR A 197 8.09 -7.15 7.34
C TYR A 197 7.57 -8.16 6.32
N LEU A 198 6.25 -8.17 6.12
CA LEU A 198 5.61 -8.99 5.10
C LEU A 198 4.43 -8.21 4.49
N SER A 199 4.19 -8.40 3.19
CA SER A 199 3.00 -7.91 2.48
C SER A 199 2.35 -9.07 1.76
N PHE A 200 1.02 -9.15 1.79
CA PHE A 200 0.25 -10.26 1.24
C PHE A 200 -1.12 -9.79 0.75
N HIS A 201 -1.48 -10.12 -0.50
CA HIS A 201 -2.82 -9.89 -1.03
C HIS A 201 -3.76 -10.95 -0.47
N SER A 202 -4.81 -10.52 0.18
CA SER A 202 -5.70 -11.40 0.93
C SER A 202 -7.15 -10.96 0.79
N GLU A 203 -8.02 -11.95 0.63
CA GLU A 203 -9.49 -11.76 0.60
C GLU A 203 -9.94 -10.60 -0.30
N GLU A 204 -9.24 -10.44 -1.46
CA GLU A 204 -9.47 -9.31 -2.35
C GLU A 204 -10.84 -9.39 -3.01
N THR A 205 -11.30 -10.59 -3.38
CA THR A 205 -12.57 -10.78 -4.07
C THR A 205 -13.32 -12.01 -3.62
N GLN A 206 -14.65 -12.01 -3.79
CA GLN A 206 -15.46 -13.21 -3.57
C GLN A 206 -15.05 -14.37 -4.47
N GLU A 207 -14.52 -14.11 -5.67
CA GLU A 207 -14.01 -15.14 -6.58
C GLU A 207 -12.79 -15.88 -5.98
N GLU A 208 -11.94 -15.18 -5.24
CA GLU A 208 -10.83 -15.76 -4.47
C GLU A 208 -11.37 -16.65 -3.37
N GLU A 209 -12.33 -16.16 -2.57
CA GLU A 209 -12.93 -16.92 -1.49
C GLU A 209 -13.65 -18.18 -1.99
N ASP A 210 -14.42 -18.09 -3.08
CA ASP A 210 -15.09 -19.23 -3.69
C ASP A 210 -14.08 -20.31 -4.12
N MET A 211 -12.94 -19.89 -4.66
CA MET A 211 -11.85 -20.77 -5.05
C MET A 211 -11.20 -21.45 -3.84
N MET A 212 -10.89 -20.69 -2.79
CA MET A 212 -10.15 -21.20 -1.61
C MET A 212 -11.03 -22.02 -0.68
N ILE A 213 -12.28 -21.60 -0.45
CA ILE A 213 -13.21 -22.27 0.47
C ILE A 213 -13.78 -23.54 -0.13
N SER A 214 -14.29 -23.47 -1.38
CA SER A 214 -15.12 -24.53 -1.97
C SER A 214 -14.57 -25.12 -3.27
N GLY A 215 -13.50 -24.57 -3.84
CA GLY A 215 -12.98 -25.01 -5.14
C GLY A 215 -13.97 -24.75 -6.26
N SER A 216 -14.54 -23.56 -6.30
CA SER A 216 -15.56 -23.16 -7.29
C SER A 216 -15.31 -21.75 -7.82
N GLY A 217 -16.16 -21.28 -8.72
CA GLY A 217 -16.10 -19.94 -9.29
C GLY A 217 -15.22 -19.82 -10.53
N ALA A 218 -15.25 -18.61 -11.14
CA ALA A 218 -14.57 -18.35 -12.41
C ALA A 218 -13.05 -18.55 -12.34
N MET A 219 -12.43 -18.07 -11.27
CA MET A 219 -10.98 -18.25 -11.07
C MET A 219 -10.59 -19.73 -10.99
N TYR A 220 -11.35 -20.53 -10.26
CA TYR A 220 -11.15 -21.98 -10.16
C TYR A 220 -11.23 -22.66 -11.53
N GLU A 221 -12.29 -22.39 -12.29
CA GLU A 221 -12.51 -23.00 -13.60
C GLU A 221 -11.46 -22.56 -14.62
N ASN A 222 -11.04 -21.28 -14.62
CA ASN A 222 -9.97 -20.79 -15.50
C ASN A 222 -8.64 -21.48 -15.22
N ARG A 223 -8.27 -21.61 -13.95
CA ARG A 223 -7.03 -22.30 -13.56
C ARG A 223 -7.06 -23.77 -13.93
N LYS A 224 -8.18 -24.45 -13.72
CA LYS A 224 -8.38 -25.84 -14.12
C LYS A 224 -8.26 -26.04 -15.64
N LYS A 225 -8.85 -25.13 -16.43
CA LYS A 225 -8.71 -25.15 -17.90
C LYS A 225 -7.28 -24.92 -18.35
N ALA A 226 -6.52 -24.10 -17.64
CA ALA A 226 -5.10 -23.87 -17.89
C ALA A 226 -4.20 -25.06 -17.51
N GLY A 227 -4.74 -26.12 -16.89
CA GLY A 227 -3.99 -27.30 -16.45
C GLY A 227 -3.01 -27.03 -15.32
N MET A 228 -3.19 -25.95 -14.56
CA MET A 228 -2.35 -25.61 -13.43
C MET A 228 -2.72 -26.40 -12.19
N SER A 229 -1.77 -26.62 -11.29
CA SER A 229 -2.03 -27.25 -9.99
C SER A 229 -3.00 -26.37 -9.17
N MET A 230 -4.00 -27.02 -8.58
CA MET A 230 -5.07 -26.34 -7.85
C MET A 230 -4.66 -26.07 -6.40
N PRO A 231 -5.08 -24.92 -5.79
CA PRO A 231 -4.90 -24.75 -4.35
C PRO A 231 -5.71 -25.77 -3.58
N PRO A 232 -5.29 -26.11 -2.35
CA PRO A 232 -6.05 -27.05 -1.53
C PRO A 232 -7.39 -26.41 -1.12
N VAL A 233 -8.47 -27.16 -1.30
CA VAL A 233 -9.81 -26.79 -0.81
C VAL A 233 -9.90 -27.21 0.66
N THR A 234 -9.84 -26.25 1.57
CA THR A 234 -9.77 -26.50 3.02
C THR A 234 -11.02 -26.12 3.79
N GLY A 235 -11.98 -25.47 3.13
CA GLY A 235 -13.15 -24.89 3.78
C GLY A 235 -12.85 -23.60 4.56
N LYS A 236 -11.62 -23.07 4.44
CA LYS A 236 -11.16 -21.83 5.09
C LYS A 236 -11.10 -20.69 4.09
N SER A 237 -11.34 -19.47 4.58
CA SER A 237 -11.06 -18.25 3.80
C SER A 237 -9.57 -18.15 3.41
N SER A 238 -9.27 -17.31 2.43
CA SER A 238 -7.91 -17.03 1.99
C SER A 238 -7.03 -16.58 3.16
N LEU A 239 -7.51 -15.68 3.99
CA LEU A 239 -6.79 -15.18 5.17
C LEU A 239 -6.53 -16.29 6.21
N LEU A 240 -7.53 -17.09 6.57
CA LEU A 240 -7.35 -18.15 7.55
C LEU A 240 -6.39 -19.23 7.04
N TYR A 241 -6.42 -19.52 5.75
CA TYR A 241 -5.44 -20.41 5.12
C TYR A 241 -4.04 -19.82 5.14
N PHE A 242 -3.88 -18.51 4.86
CA PHE A 242 -2.60 -17.82 4.95
C PHE A 242 -2.02 -17.90 6.37
N ILE A 243 -2.83 -17.65 7.40
CA ILE A 243 -2.43 -17.79 8.81
C ILE A 243 -1.89 -19.19 9.08
N ASP A 244 -2.58 -20.25 8.63
CA ASP A 244 -2.08 -21.63 8.77
C ASP A 244 -0.71 -21.85 8.10
N ARG A 245 -0.43 -21.17 6.98
CA ARG A 245 0.88 -21.24 6.31
C ARG A 245 1.95 -20.46 7.05
N LEU A 246 1.61 -19.28 7.59
CA LEU A 246 2.52 -18.50 8.45
C LEU A 246 2.92 -19.28 9.70
N GLU A 247 1.97 -19.93 10.38
CA GLU A 247 2.25 -20.74 11.57
C GLU A 247 3.14 -21.96 11.26
N LYS A 248 3.15 -22.43 10.03
CA LYS A 248 4.10 -23.47 9.57
C LYS A 248 5.48 -22.88 9.23
N ALA A 249 5.54 -21.62 8.80
CA ALA A 249 6.78 -20.93 8.49
C ALA A 249 7.51 -20.47 9.75
N HIS A 250 6.78 -19.98 10.75
CA HIS A 250 7.29 -19.49 12.02
C HIS A 250 6.22 -19.62 13.11
N SER A 251 6.62 -19.72 14.37
CA SER A 251 5.69 -19.84 15.50
C SER A 251 5.03 -18.51 15.82
N ALA A 252 3.70 -18.51 15.94
CA ALA A 252 2.94 -17.35 16.44
C ALA A 252 3.21 -17.13 17.95
N PRO A 253 3.00 -15.89 18.49
CA PRO A 253 2.59 -14.70 17.76
C PRO A 253 3.75 -14.09 16.97
N PHE A 254 3.40 -13.46 15.81
CA PHE A 254 4.35 -12.78 14.95
C PHE A 254 4.64 -11.38 15.46
N ASP A 255 5.91 -11.04 15.65
CA ASP A 255 6.38 -9.70 16.07
C ASP A 255 6.67 -8.79 14.85
N GLU A 256 6.65 -9.36 13.65
CA GLU A 256 6.91 -8.66 12.40
C GLU A 256 5.71 -7.76 12.01
N HIS A 257 6.00 -6.73 11.24
CA HIS A 257 4.98 -5.89 10.62
C HIS A 257 4.38 -6.63 9.41
N ILE A 258 3.14 -7.06 9.51
CA ILE A 258 2.44 -7.79 8.44
C ILE A 258 1.35 -6.90 7.87
N LEU A 259 1.43 -6.66 6.56
CA LEU A 259 0.44 -5.91 5.78
C LEU A 259 -0.45 -6.89 5.03
N LEU A 260 -1.72 -6.88 5.38
CA LEU A 260 -2.78 -7.56 4.65
C LEU A 260 -3.37 -6.55 3.66
N VAL A 261 -3.40 -6.89 2.38
CA VAL A 261 -3.81 -5.95 1.33
C VAL A 261 -5.18 -6.32 0.80
N HIS A 262 -6.03 -5.31 0.60
CA HIS A 262 -7.41 -5.35 0.14
C HIS A 262 -8.43 -5.76 1.20
N GLU A 263 -8.48 -7.01 1.62
CA GLU A 263 -9.38 -7.56 2.66
C GLU A 263 -10.87 -7.25 2.41
N CYS A 264 -11.32 -7.30 1.15
CA CYS A 264 -12.71 -6.98 0.80
C CYS A 264 -13.74 -7.98 1.35
N CYS A 265 -13.29 -9.19 1.66
CA CYS A 265 -14.13 -10.26 2.24
C CYS A 265 -13.90 -10.46 3.75
N MET A 266 -13.11 -9.58 4.39
CA MET A 266 -12.79 -9.63 5.83
C MET A 266 -14.07 -9.69 6.67
N ASN A 267 -14.08 -10.53 7.70
CA ASN A 267 -15.16 -10.66 8.66
C ASN A 267 -14.64 -10.70 10.11
N GLU A 268 -15.54 -10.83 11.08
CA GLU A 268 -15.17 -10.86 12.51
C GLU A 268 -14.22 -12.02 12.84
N GLU A 269 -14.39 -13.20 12.24
CA GLU A 269 -13.52 -14.36 12.45
C GLU A 269 -12.10 -14.09 11.97
N GLY A 270 -11.95 -13.46 10.79
CA GLY A 270 -10.68 -13.03 10.23
C GLY A 270 -9.97 -12.03 11.14
N ILE A 271 -10.69 -11.00 11.63
CA ILE A 271 -10.17 -10.02 12.57
C ILE A 271 -9.66 -10.67 13.86
N GLU A 272 -10.45 -11.57 14.46
CA GLU A 272 -10.05 -12.27 15.67
C GLU A 272 -8.82 -13.16 15.45
N ALA A 273 -8.76 -13.86 14.32
CA ALA A 273 -7.62 -14.68 13.94
C ALA A 273 -6.35 -13.83 13.77
N VAL A 274 -6.42 -12.70 13.06
CA VAL A 274 -5.30 -11.76 12.89
C VAL A 274 -4.80 -11.26 14.23
N LYS A 275 -5.69 -10.75 15.09
CA LYS A 275 -5.32 -10.20 16.42
C LYS A 275 -4.73 -11.26 17.34
N LYS A 276 -5.09 -12.51 17.18
CA LYS A 276 -4.56 -13.62 17.97
C LYS A 276 -3.11 -13.94 17.63
N VAL A 277 -2.75 -13.85 16.34
CA VAL A 277 -1.44 -14.35 15.86
C VAL A 277 -0.45 -13.26 15.50
N MET A 278 -0.91 -12.04 15.18
CA MET A 278 -0.05 -10.92 14.76
C MET A 278 -0.05 -9.82 15.81
N ARG A 279 1.14 -9.36 16.25
CA ARG A 279 1.27 -8.24 17.20
C ARG A 279 1.21 -6.89 16.52
N HIS A 280 1.66 -6.82 15.27
CA HIS A 280 1.72 -5.59 14.48
C HIS A 280 1.04 -5.80 13.11
N PRO A 281 -0.29 -6.10 13.08
CA PRO A 281 -1.02 -6.21 11.84
C PRO A 281 -1.36 -4.83 11.28
N PHE A 282 -1.25 -4.71 9.95
CA PHE A 282 -1.69 -3.56 9.19
C PHE A 282 -2.59 -4.02 8.05
N ILE A 283 -3.56 -3.19 7.66
CA ILE A 283 -4.39 -3.44 6.48
C ILE A 283 -4.18 -2.29 5.51
N ALA A 284 -3.84 -2.60 4.26
CA ALA A 284 -3.76 -1.63 3.18
C ALA A 284 -5.08 -1.57 2.42
N LEU A 285 -5.74 -0.42 2.47
CA LEU A 285 -6.94 -0.13 1.70
C LEU A 285 -6.53 0.43 0.34
N CYS A 286 -6.99 -0.20 -0.75
CA CYS A 286 -6.78 0.22 -2.13
C CYS A 286 -8.15 0.43 -2.82
N PRO A 287 -8.96 1.39 -2.34
CA PRO A 287 -10.38 1.46 -2.71
C PRO A 287 -10.60 1.70 -4.20
N CYS A 288 -9.78 2.51 -4.87
CA CYS A 288 -9.93 2.74 -6.30
C CYS A 288 -9.65 1.47 -7.11
N SER A 289 -8.65 0.67 -6.73
CA SER A 289 -8.35 -0.61 -7.35
C SER A 289 -9.49 -1.61 -7.17
N ASN A 290 -10.02 -1.72 -5.96
CA ASN A 290 -11.13 -2.63 -5.67
C ASN A 290 -12.39 -2.28 -6.47
N ILE A 291 -12.73 -0.99 -6.59
CA ILE A 291 -13.83 -0.54 -7.46
C ILE A 291 -13.51 -0.83 -8.93
N PHE A 292 -12.26 -0.61 -9.36
CA PHE A 292 -11.86 -0.85 -10.75
C PHE A 292 -12.05 -2.32 -11.16
N ILE A 293 -11.60 -3.27 -10.32
CA ILE A 293 -11.60 -4.71 -10.63
C ILE A 293 -12.99 -5.31 -10.50
N HIS A 294 -13.66 -5.14 -9.35
CA HIS A 294 -14.86 -5.89 -9.01
C HIS A 294 -16.00 -5.06 -8.37
N ASN A 295 -15.83 -3.73 -8.34
CA ASN A 295 -16.83 -2.78 -7.85
C ASN A 295 -17.32 -3.08 -6.42
N ALA A 296 -16.43 -3.52 -5.54
CA ALA A 296 -16.70 -3.71 -4.12
C ALA A 296 -15.65 -2.99 -3.29
N LEU A 297 -15.95 -2.78 -2.02
CA LEU A 297 -15.05 -2.16 -1.04
C LEU A 297 -14.95 -3.06 0.19
N PRO A 298 -13.82 -3.01 0.91
CA PRO A 298 -13.67 -3.74 2.17
C PRO A 298 -14.65 -3.22 3.23
N PRO A 299 -14.95 -4.01 4.27
CA PRO A 299 -15.80 -3.60 5.39
C PRO A 299 -15.03 -2.64 6.33
N VAL A 300 -14.75 -1.42 5.85
CA VAL A 300 -13.88 -0.44 6.51
C VAL A 300 -14.32 -0.11 7.93
N GLU A 301 -15.63 -0.03 8.19
CA GLU A 301 -16.14 0.27 9.54
C GLU A 301 -15.85 -0.87 10.53
N LEU A 302 -15.96 -2.12 10.08
CA LEU A 302 -15.59 -3.29 10.88
C LEU A 302 -14.09 -3.29 11.18
N MET A 303 -13.26 -3.05 10.18
CA MET A 303 -11.81 -2.96 10.34
C MET A 303 -11.42 -1.81 11.27
N ARG A 304 -12.00 -0.63 11.08
CA ARG A 304 -11.79 0.56 11.91
C ARG A 304 -12.12 0.27 13.38
N SER A 305 -13.24 -0.39 13.65
CA SER A 305 -13.67 -0.74 15.01
C SER A 305 -12.81 -1.83 15.66
N SER A 306 -12.11 -2.63 14.87
CA SER A 306 -11.25 -3.72 15.36
C SER A 306 -9.99 -3.22 16.08
N GLY A 307 -9.54 -1.98 15.78
CA GLY A 307 -8.30 -1.40 16.26
C GLY A 307 -7.06 -1.84 15.50
N ILE A 308 -7.19 -2.63 14.42
CA ILE A 308 -6.09 -2.91 13.48
C ILE A 308 -5.75 -1.61 12.74
N LYS A 309 -4.45 -1.33 12.56
CA LYS A 309 -4.02 -0.11 11.88
C LYS A 309 -4.31 -0.17 10.40
N LEU A 310 -5.15 0.76 9.92
CA LEU A 310 -5.44 0.92 8.51
C LEU A 310 -4.39 1.81 7.86
N THR A 311 -4.02 1.49 6.63
CA THR A 311 -3.14 2.27 5.77
C THR A 311 -3.80 2.44 4.40
N VAL A 312 -3.21 3.25 3.53
CA VAL A 312 -3.72 3.49 2.17
C VAL A 312 -2.65 3.12 1.16
N GLY A 313 -3.07 2.40 0.12
CA GLY A 313 -2.25 2.06 -1.04
C GLY A 313 -2.98 2.42 -2.34
N THR A 314 -2.23 2.62 -3.42
CA THR A 314 -2.80 2.90 -4.74
C THR A 314 -2.97 1.66 -5.60
N ASP A 315 -2.31 0.57 -5.21
CA ASP A 315 -2.13 -0.59 -6.06
C ASP A 315 -1.46 -0.23 -7.41
N SER A 316 -1.71 -0.96 -8.47
CA SER A 316 -1.07 -0.79 -9.78
C SER A 316 -1.88 0.08 -10.74
N LEU A 317 -1.21 0.62 -11.76
CA LEU A 317 -1.87 1.28 -12.90
C LEU A 317 -2.57 0.30 -13.86
N SER A 318 -2.50 -0.99 -13.62
CA SER A 318 -3.35 -1.97 -14.31
C SER A 318 -4.74 -2.07 -13.69
N SER A 319 -4.86 -1.73 -12.39
CA SER A 319 -6.11 -1.75 -11.63
C SER A 319 -6.57 -0.36 -11.14
N ASN A 320 -5.92 0.71 -11.62
CA ASN A 320 -6.25 2.07 -11.19
C ASN A 320 -6.15 3.06 -12.37
N ASP A 321 -6.90 4.16 -12.29
CA ASP A 321 -6.82 5.25 -13.28
C ASP A 321 -5.61 6.16 -13.05
N ASP A 322 -5.07 6.19 -11.81
CA ASP A 322 -4.01 7.11 -11.39
C ASP A 322 -3.29 6.55 -10.15
N LEU A 323 -2.07 7.00 -9.86
CA LEU A 323 -1.40 6.79 -8.59
C LEU A 323 -1.54 8.08 -7.74
N ASP A 324 -2.67 8.23 -7.07
CA ASP A 324 -3.00 9.46 -6.34
C ASP A 324 -3.62 9.15 -4.97
N MET A 325 -2.82 9.33 -3.91
CA MET A 325 -3.24 9.09 -2.53
C MET A 325 -4.45 9.94 -2.11
N VAL A 326 -4.62 11.14 -2.69
CA VAL A 326 -5.79 12.00 -2.39
C VAL A 326 -7.06 11.41 -3.01
N LYS A 327 -6.97 10.80 -4.18
CA LYS A 327 -8.11 10.10 -4.79
C LYS A 327 -8.49 8.84 -4.01
N GLU A 328 -7.52 8.10 -3.48
CA GLU A 328 -7.81 6.97 -2.59
C GLU A 328 -8.55 7.43 -1.32
N MET A 329 -8.02 8.47 -0.65
CA MET A 329 -8.69 9.06 0.51
C MET A 329 -10.08 9.62 0.17
N PHE A 330 -10.24 10.26 -0.99
CA PHE A 330 -11.53 10.76 -1.45
C PHE A 330 -12.53 9.64 -1.69
N CYS A 331 -12.09 8.55 -2.32
CA CYS A 331 -12.92 7.37 -2.53
C CYS A 331 -13.41 6.77 -1.20
N LEU A 332 -12.54 6.67 -0.19
CA LEU A 332 -12.93 6.23 1.16
C LEU A 332 -13.95 7.20 1.78
N GLN A 333 -13.70 8.51 1.70
CA GLN A 333 -14.58 9.52 2.27
C GLN A 333 -15.97 9.52 1.64
N GLU A 334 -16.07 9.32 0.32
CA GLU A 334 -17.38 9.30 -0.38
C GLU A 334 -18.20 8.06 -0.01
N ASN A 335 -17.55 6.92 0.19
CA ASN A 335 -18.24 5.68 0.50
C ASN A 335 -18.44 5.46 2.02
N PHE A 336 -17.62 6.11 2.87
CA PHE A 336 -17.69 6.04 4.32
C PHE A 336 -17.69 7.46 4.92
N PRO A 337 -18.80 8.21 4.81
CA PRO A 337 -18.85 9.63 5.14
C PRO A 337 -18.61 9.97 6.62
N ASP A 338 -18.72 9.00 7.51
CA ASP A 338 -18.46 9.16 8.93
C ASP A 338 -16.96 9.15 9.28
N ILE A 339 -16.08 8.87 8.32
CA ILE A 339 -14.63 8.95 8.53
C ILE A 339 -14.18 10.41 8.37
N PRO A 340 -13.59 11.01 9.42
CA PRO A 340 -13.05 12.36 9.34
C PRO A 340 -11.84 12.42 8.42
N PHE A 341 -11.64 13.53 7.71
CA PHE A 341 -10.47 13.71 6.84
C PHE A 341 -9.14 13.53 7.61
N GLY A 342 -9.02 14.04 8.84
CA GLY A 342 -7.81 13.89 9.64
C GLY A 342 -7.49 12.41 9.97
N GLU A 343 -8.48 11.55 10.08
CA GLU A 343 -8.26 10.11 10.24
C GLU A 343 -7.70 9.48 8.96
N LEU A 344 -8.21 9.88 7.80
CA LEU A 344 -7.66 9.46 6.50
C LEU A 344 -6.21 9.93 6.33
N VAL A 345 -5.86 11.13 6.79
CA VAL A 345 -4.47 11.63 6.82
C VAL A 345 -3.59 10.73 7.70
N VAL A 346 -4.07 10.28 8.86
CA VAL A 346 -3.32 9.33 9.71
C VAL A 346 -3.08 8.02 8.97
N TRP A 347 -4.10 7.47 8.29
CA TRP A 347 -3.96 6.22 7.52
C TRP A 347 -2.98 6.37 6.35
N ALA A 348 -3.06 7.48 5.62
CA ALA A 348 -2.25 7.76 4.44
C ALA A 348 -0.83 8.27 4.77
N SER A 349 -0.45 8.40 6.04
CA SER A 349 0.88 8.88 6.43
C SER A 349 1.43 8.18 7.68
N LYS A 350 0.91 8.45 8.88
CA LYS A 350 1.47 7.95 10.15
C LYS A 350 1.47 6.44 10.23
N ASN A 351 0.33 5.80 9.95
CA ASN A 351 0.23 4.35 10.03
C ASN A 351 1.11 3.66 8.97
N GLY A 352 1.17 4.25 7.77
CA GLY A 352 2.06 3.75 6.72
C GLY A 352 3.54 3.89 7.08
N ALA A 353 3.94 5.02 7.70
CA ALA A 353 5.30 5.21 8.20
C ALA A 353 5.65 4.16 9.28
N GLU A 354 4.73 3.88 10.17
CA GLU A 354 4.91 2.84 11.20
C GLU A 354 5.01 1.45 10.57
N PHE A 355 4.15 1.12 9.60
CA PHE A 355 4.29 -0.14 8.88
C PHE A 355 5.68 -0.30 8.28
N LEU A 356 6.23 0.75 7.65
CA LEU A 356 7.55 0.72 7.01
C LEU A 356 8.73 0.89 7.98
N GLY A 357 8.50 1.00 9.31
CA GLY A 357 9.53 1.24 10.31
C GLY A 357 10.21 2.62 10.18
N LYS A 358 9.45 3.61 9.72
CA LYS A 358 9.90 4.99 9.50
C LYS A 358 9.18 6.02 10.36
N GLU A 359 8.49 5.58 11.40
CA GLU A 359 7.70 6.41 12.32
C GLU A 359 8.52 7.45 13.09
N ASN A 360 9.85 7.28 13.16
CA ASN A 360 10.75 8.26 13.79
C ASN A 360 11.20 9.38 12.84
N GLU A 361 10.96 9.23 11.54
CA GLU A 361 11.36 10.17 10.49
C GLU A 361 10.16 10.77 9.76
N LEU A 362 9.13 9.93 9.49
CA LEU A 362 8.00 10.20 8.61
C LEU A 362 6.65 10.09 9.33
N GLY A 363 5.59 10.51 8.66
CA GLY A 363 4.20 10.31 9.09
C GLY A 363 3.66 11.32 10.09
N GLN A 364 4.51 12.16 10.71
CA GLN A 364 4.09 13.21 11.66
C GLN A 364 4.88 14.51 11.44
N ILE A 365 4.22 15.65 11.63
CA ILE A 365 4.89 16.96 11.70
C ILE A 365 5.26 17.19 13.17
N LYS A 366 6.45 16.77 13.55
CA LYS A 366 6.93 16.82 14.93
C LYS A 366 8.39 17.27 14.94
N GLU A 367 8.79 18.03 15.97
CA GLU A 367 10.15 18.52 16.15
C GLU A 367 11.20 17.39 16.04
N GLY A 368 12.23 17.64 15.25
CA GLY A 368 13.30 16.70 14.95
C GLY A 368 13.02 15.71 13.83
N MET A 369 11.78 15.61 13.34
CA MET A 369 11.43 14.76 12.20
C MET A 369 11.60 15.49 10.87
N ARG A 370 11.67 14.70 9.77
CA ARG A 370 11.74 15.19 8.39
C ARG A 370 10.67 14.52 7.51
N PRO A 371 9.38 14.72 7.81
CA PRO A 371 8.31 13.98 7.15
C PRO A 371 8.08 14.40 5.69
N GLY A 372 8.61 15.56 5.26
CA GLY A 372 8.10 16.30 4.13
C GLY A 372 6.79 17.00 4.48
N LEU A 373 6.43 18.04 3.72
CA LEU A 373 5.14 18.72 3.89
C LEU A 373 4.38 18.72 2.56
N VAL A 374 3.10 18.40 2.66
CA VAL A 374 2.21 18.27 1.50
C VAL A 374 1.04 19.23 1.68
N TYR A 375 0.80 20.04 0.67
CA TYR A 375 -0.39 20.86 0.58
C TYR A 375 -1.48 20.14 -0.19
N ILE A 376 -2.68 20.10 0.37
CA ILE A 376 -3.90 19.58 -0.27
C ILE A 376 -4.87 20.75 -0.41
N ASP A 377 -5.23 21.05 -1.65
CA ASP A 377 -6.11 22.17 -2.00
C ASP A 377 -7.57 21.73 -2.26
N HIS A 378 -8.41 22.70 -2.65
CA HIS A 378 -9.82 22.48 -3.03
C HIS A 378 -10.63 21.64 -2.02
N LEU A 379 -10.38 21.85 -0.73
CA LEU A 379 -11.24 21.29 0.31
C LEU A 379 -12.58 22.01 0.35
N SER A 380 -13.63 21.31 0.78
CA SER A 380 -14.93 21.91 1.07
C SER A 380 -14.83 22.91 2.24
N GLU A 381 -15.88 23.70 2.45
CA GLU A 381 -15.96 24.63 3.60
C GLU A 381 -15.78 23.93 4.95
N ASN A 382 -16.21 22.67 5.04
CA ASN A 382 -16.09 21.83 6.23
C ASN A 382 -14.76 21.04 6.31
N GLY A 383 -13.76 21.38 5.47
CA GLY A 383 -12.45 20.75 5.49
C GLY A 383 -12.41 19.32 4.96
N ARG A 384 -13.41 18.88 4.19
CA ARG A 384 -13.43 17.55 3.57
C ARG A 384 -12.86 17.61 2.15
N LEU A 385 -12.36 16.48 1.67
CA LEU A 385 -11.93 16.32 0.28
C LEU A 385 -13.12 16.53 -0.68
N THR A 386 -12.81 17.01 -1.87
CA THR A 386 -13.73 17.13 -3.01
C THR A 386 -13.14 16.41 -4.22
N VAL A 387 -13.93 16.23 -5.26
CA VAL A 387 -13.43 15.66 -6.53
C VAL A 387 -12.29 16.47 -7.15
N ALA A 388 -12.20 17.77 -6.81
CA ALA A 388 -11.15 18.68 -7.29
C ALA A 388 -9.91 18.74 -6.38
N SER A 389 -9.96 18.11 -5.20
CA SER A 389 -8.83 18.12 -4.28
C SER A 389 -7.61 17.46 -4.91
N ALA A 390 -6.46 18.12 -4.77
CA ALA A 390 -5.19 17.65 -5.27
C ALA A 390 -4.08 17.93 -4.27
N SER A 391 -3.03 17.13 -4.31
CA SER A 391 -1.86 17.30 -3.45
C SER A 391 -0.64 17.76 -4.22
N ARG A 392 0.22 18.51 -3.54
CA ARG A 392 1.57 18.82 -4.01
C ARG A 392 2.53 18.92 -2.84
N ARG A 393 3.75 18.49 -3.09
CA ARG A 393 4.85 18.66 -2.14
C ARG A 393 5.23 20.13 -2.03
N ILE A 394 5.45 20.59 -0.80
CA ILE A 394 5.93 21.96 -0.52
C ILE A 394 7.27 21.98 0.24
N ILE A 395 7.61 20.84 0.88
CA ILE A 395 8.93 20.55 1.47
C ILE A 395 9.32 19.12 1.09
#